data_dbd9e0dff32f00ca8e3d52713ae3c246
#
_entry.id   dbd9e0dff32f00ca8e3d52713ae3c246
#
_cell.length_a   1.000
_cell.length_b   1.000
_cell.length_c   1.000
_cell.angle_alpha   90.00
_cell.angle_beta   90.00
_cell.angle_gamma   90.00
#
_symmetry.space_group_name_H-M   'P 1'
#
loop_
_entity.id
_entity.type
_entity.pdbx_description
1 polymer ?
#
loop_
_entity_poly.entity_id
_entity_poly.type
_entity_poly.pdbx_seq_one_letter_code
_entity_poly.pdbx_strand_id
1 'polypeptide(L)'
;RFDGVTSMLYLDHGLGTSFDNYDKYFSMNTDIEAITYLTLANELIHEVNPNAMSIAEDMSGMPGMCIPIEEGGIGFDYRLAMGIPDMWIKFLKEYKDEDWDMWKLWHELTSHRPHEKVIAYAESHDQALVGDKTIMFRLCDKEMYWSMEKNTQNYIIDRGVALNKMIRFITMTLGGEGYLNFMGNEFGHPEWIDFPREGN
;
A
#
# COMPACT_ATOMS: atom_id res chain seq x y z
N ARG A 1 6.81 -8.22 7.80
CA ARG A 1 5.52 -7.54 7.70
C ARG A 1 4.52 -8.23 8.61
N PHE A 2 3.75 -7.45 9.32
CA PHE A 2 2.56 -7.88 10.03
C PHE A 2 1.35 -7.58 9.15
N ASP A 3 0.61 -8.61 8.83
CA ASP A 3 -0.55 -8.58 7.95
C ASP A 3 -1.83 -8.35 8.76
N GLY A 4 -2.78 -7.59 8.23
CA GLY A 4 -4.09 -7.41 8.85
C GLY A 4 -4.06 -6.75 10.23
N VAL A 5 -3.14 -5.83 10.48
CA VAL A 5 -2.98 -5.18 11.79
C VAL A 5 -4.27 -4.48 12.23
N THR A 6 -5.00 -3.82 11.32
CA THR A 6 -6.31 -3.23 11.64
C THR A 6 -7.25 -4.23 12.29
N SER A 7 -7.33 -5.45 11.76
CA SER A 7 -8.22 -6.49 12.29
C SER A 7 -7.77 -7.03 13.66
N MET A 8 -6.53 -6.82 14.04
CA MET A 8 -6.01 -7.13 15.38
C MET A 8 -6.33 -6.01 16.38
N LEU A 9 -6.21 -4.75 15.96
CA LEU A 9 -6.32 -3.59 16.84
C LEU A 9 -7.72 -3.34 17.38
N TYR A 10 -8.76 -3.88 16.74
CA TYR A 10 -10.16 -3.58 17.07
C TYR A 10 -10.99 -4.84 17.21
N LEU A 11 -11.85 -4.89 18.23
CA LEU A 11 -12.71 -6.02 18.55
C LEU A 11 -13.73 -6.31 17.45
N ASP A 12 -14.12 -5.30 16.68
CA ASP A 12 -14.96 -5.42 15.49
C ASP A 12 -14.14 -5.62 14.20
N HIS A 13 -12.83 -5.88 14.32
CA HIS A 13 -11.88 -6.02 13.21
C HIS A 13 -11.76 -4.78 12.32
N GLY A 14 -12.15 -3.60 12.82
CA GLY A 14 -12.19 -2.36 12.05
C GLY A 14 -13.34 -2.28 11.03
N LEU A 15 -14.28 -3.22 11.09
CA LEU A 15 -15.42 -3.26 10.19
C LEU A 15 -16.52 -2.31 10.69
N GLY A 16 -16.95 -1.40 9.82
CA GLY A 16 -18.01 -0.46 10.15
C GLY A 16 -17.60 0.75 11.00
N THR A 17 -16.35 0.84 11.39
CA THR A 17 -15.82 2.02 12.08
C THR A 17 -15.16 2.98 11.10
N SER A 18 -15.63 4.23 11.04
CA SER A 18 -14.96 5.31 10.33
C SER A 18 -13.98 5.99 11.29
N PHE A 19 -12.70 5.88 11.02
CA PHE A 19 -11.62 6.41 11.86
C PHE A 19 -11.38 7.92 11.57
N ASP A 20 -12.34 8.74 11.87
CA ASP A 20 -12.37 10.19 11.56
C ASP A 20 -12.03 11.09 12.74
N ASN A 21 -11.84 10.54 13.93
CA ASN A 21 -11.43 11.28 15.13
C ASN A 21 -10.68 10.37 16.13
N TYR A 22 -9.97 10.99 17.09
CA TYR A 22 -9.15 10.26 18.05
C TYR A 22 -9.93 9.29 18.96
N ASP A 23 -11.16 9.62 19.32
CA ASP A 23 -11.97 8.79 20.22
C ASP A 23 -12.28 7.41 19.59
N LYS A 24 -12.28 7.32 18.27
CA LYS A 24 -12.52 6.06 17.56
C LYS A 24 -11.30 5.16 17.49
N TYR A 25 -10.11 5.73 17.54
CA TYR A 25 -8.88 4.94 17.63
C TYR A 25 -8.66 4.33 19.01
N PHE A 26 -9.12 5.00 20.07
CA PHE A 26 -8.87 4.63 21.47
C PHE A 26 -10.17 4.42 22.25
N SER A 27 -11.16 3.82 21.63
CA SER A 27 -12.46 3.52 22.23
C SER A 27 -12.46 2.17 22.97
N MET A 28 -13.61 1.81 23.53
CA MET A 28 -13.84 0.48 24.10
C MET A 28 -13.78 -0.66 23.07
N ASN A 29 -13.76 -0.32 21.76
CA ASN A 29 -13.56 -1.26 20.65
C ASN A 29 -12.08 -1.57 20.40
N THR A 30 -11.16 -0.83 21.02
CA THR A 30 -9.72 -1.04 20.85
C THR A 30 -9.27 -2.25 21.65
N ASP A 31 -8.60 -3.19 20.99
CA ASP A 31 -8.06 -4.39 21.63
C ASP A 31 -6.67 -4.09 22.22
N ILE A 32 -6.65 -3.86 23.54
CA ILE A 32 -5.42 -3.54 24.28
C ILE A 32 -4.47 -4.76 24.34
N GLU A 33 -5.00 -5.97 24.33
CA GLU A 33 -4.17 -7.19 24.36
C GLU A 33 -3.42 -7.34 23.04
N ALA A 34 -4.08 -7.05 21.91
CA ALA A 34 -3.44 -7.05 20.61
C ALA A 34 -2.38 -5.94 20.47
N ILE A 35 -2.65 -4.74 20.99
CA ILE A 35 -1.63 -3.66 21.05
C ILE A 35 -0.43 -4.11 21.87
N THR A 36 -0.66 -4.69 23.04
CA THR A 36 0.41 -5.20 23.89
C THR A 36 1.22 -6.28 23.17
N TYR A 37 0.55 -7.22 22.50
CA TYR A 37 1.23 -8.25 21.71
C TYR A 37 2.11 -7.64 20.61
N LEU A 38 1.60 -6.67 19.85
CA LEU A 38 2.35 -6.03 18.77
C LEU A 38 3.55 -5.25 19.29
N THR A 39 3.39 -4.55 20.41
CA THR A 39 4.48 -3.82 21.08
C THR A 39 5.59 -4.77 21.53
N LEU A 40 5.24 -5.84 22.25
CA LEU A 40 6.21 -6.86 22.69
C LEU A 40 6.87 -7.59 21.51
N ALA A 41 6.13 -7.83 20.43
CA ALA A 41 6.69 -8.44 19.23
C ALA A 41 7.73 -7.54 18.56
N ASN A 42 7.49 -6.23 18.46
CA ASN A 42 8.44 -5.27 17.93
C ASN A 42 9.69 -5.16 18.82
N GLU A 43 9.52 -5.08 20.14
CA GLU A 43 10.62 -5.08 21.11
C GLU A 43 11.50 -6.33 20.93
N LEU A 44 10.89 -7.51 20.91
CA LEU A 44 11.61 -8.77 20.74
C LEU A 44 12.35 -8.86 19.40
N ILE A 45 11.73 -8.41 18.30
CA ILE A 45 12.36 -8.39 16.97
C ILE A 45 13.65 -7.60 17.01
N HIS A 46 13.63 -6.40 17.59
CA HIS A 46 14.80 -5.52 17.63
C HIS A 46 15.83 -5.97 18.67
N GLU A 47 15.41 -6.62 19.76
CA GLU A 47 16.32 -7.25 20.72
C GLU A 47 17.12 -8.40 20.07
N VAL A 48 16.43 -9.25 19.30
CA VAL A 48 17.05 -10.40 18.61
C VAL A 48 17.90 -9.95 17.42
N ASN A 49 17.43 -8.97 16.67
CA ASN A 49 18.15 -8.41 15.53
C ASN A 49 17.89 -6.89 15.39
N PRO A 50 18.79 -6.05 15.90
CA PRO A 50 18.65 -4.59 15.84
C PRO A 50 18.58 -4.02 14.41
N ASN A 51 18.96 -4.79 13.39
CA ASN A 51 18.88 -4.39 11.99
C ASN A 51 17.61 -4.91 11.26
N ALA A 52 16.75 -5.62 11.97
CA ALA A 52 15.47 -6.03 11.42
C ALA A 52 14.55 -4.83 11.22
N MET A 53 13.65 -4.95 10.26
CA MET A 53 12.60 -3.96 10.01
C MET A 53 11.23 -4.61 10.21
N SER A 54 10.41 -4.01 11.05
CA SER A 54 9.01 -4.37 11.22
C SER A 54 8.11 -3.41 10.45
N ILE A 55 7.11 -3.97 9.75
CA ILE A 55 6.23 -3.19 8.87
C ILE A 55 4.79 -3.56 9.18
N ALA A 56 3.98 -2.57 9.54
CA ALA A 56 2.55 -2.75 9.79
C ALA A 56 1.72 -2.58 8.50
N GLU A 57 0.87 -3.54 8.23
CA GLU A 57 -0.22 -3.35 7.28
C GLU A 57 -1.47 -2.94 8.06
N ASP A 58 -1.74 -1.63 8.07
CA ASP A 58 -2.86 -1.06 8.82
C ASP A 58 -3.61 -0.01 7.99
N MET A 59 -4.91 -0.22 7.82
CA MET A 59 -5.82 0.70 7.13
C MET A 59 -6.48 1.72 8.06
N SER A 60 -6.51 1.48 9.36
CA SER A 60 -7.20 2.37 10.30
C SER A 60 -6.55 3.74 10.41
N GLY A 61 -5.24 3.81 10.22
CA GLY A 61 -4.47 5.01 10.47
C GLY A 61 -4.24 5.28 11.95
N MET A 62 -4.25 4.26 12.82
CA MET A 62 -4.01 4.42 14.26
C MET A 62 -2.75 5.25 14.52
N PRO A 63 -2.85 6.33 15.32
CA PRO A 63 -1.69 7.12 15.72
C PRO A 63 -0.70 6.32 16.58
N GLY A 64 0.58 6.64 16.47
CA GLY A 64 1.62 6.01 17.29
C GLY A 64 2.09 4.65 16.79
N MET A 65 1.63 4.20 15.63
CA MET A 65 2.03 2.91 15.05
C MET A 65 3.55 2.79 14.90
N CYS A 66 4.19 3.83 14.36
CA CYS A 66 5.64 3.86 14.10
C CYS A 66 6.40 4.80 15.07
N ILE A 67 5.80 5.12 16.20
CA ILE A 67 6.49 5.85 17.26
C ILE A 67 7.25 4.83 18.13
N PRO A 68 8.47 5.15 18.59
CA PRO A 68 9.24 4.29 19.49
C PRO A 68 8.46 3.91 20.75
N ILE A 69 8.72 2.70 21.27
CA ILE A 69 8.03 2.18 22.45
C ILE A 69 8.29 3.07 23.67
N GLU A 70 9.51 3.60 23.79
CA GLU A 70 9.92 4.50 24.88
C GLU A 70 9.16 5.84 24.87
N GLU A 71 8.63 6.21 23.71
CA GLU A 71 7.80 7.40 23.50
C GLU A 71 6.29 7.09 23.59
N GLY A 72 5.94 5.84 23.92
CA GLY A 72 4.55 5.40 24.06
C GLY A 72 3.91 4.89 22.76
N GLY A 73 4.69 4.61 21.74
CA GLY A 73 4.25 4.02 20.47
C GLY A 73 4.19 2.50 20.48
N ILE A 74 3.76 1.92 19.36
CA ILE A 74 3.69 0.46 19.16
C ILE A 74 5.05 -0.09 18.67
N GLY A 75 5.92 0.77 18.15
CA GLY A 75 7.30 0.44 17.82
C GLY A 75 7.54 -0.21 16.47
N PHE A 76 6.61 -0.11 15.52
CA PHE A 76 6.90 -0.48 14.14
C PHE A 76 7.88 0.51 13.50
N ASP A 77 8.77 0.01 12.64
CA ASP A 77 9.67 0.88 11.88
C ASP A 77 8.92 1.62 10.76
N TYR A 78 7.97 0.95 10.13
CA TYR A 78 7.20 1.47 9.01
C TYR A 78 5.76 0.97 9.05
N ARG A 79 4.90 1.73 8.37
CA ARG A 79 3.57 1.26 7.98
C ARG A 79 3.41 1.35 6.46
N LEU A 80 2.51 0.56 5.88
CA LEU A 80 2.16 0.66 4.47
C LEU A 80 1.26 1.87 4.22
N ALA A 81 1.57 2.64 3.18
CA ALA A 81 0.74 3.77 2.74
C ALA A 81 -0.44 3.30 1.88
N MET A 82 -1.41 2.63 2.51
CA MET A 82 -2.48 1.87 1.85
C MET A 82 -3.47 2.75 1.06
N GLY A 83 -3.55 4.05 1.33
CA GLY A 83 -4.37 4.98 0.54
C GLY A 83 -3.84 5.25 -0.87
N ILE A 84 -2.53 5.08 -1.09
CA ILE A 84 -1.89 5.37 -2.38
C ILE A 84 -2.38 4.44 -3.51
N PRO A 85 -2.36 3.10 -3.36
CA PRO A 85 -2.88 2.22 -4.40
C PRO A 85 -4.38 2.44 -4.68
N ASP A 86 -5.19 2.72 -3.67
CA ASP A 86 -6.61 3.02 -3.84
C ASP A 86 -6.83 4.31 -4.65
N MET A 87 -6.02 5.34 -4.39
CA MET A 87 -6.01 6.55 -5.20
C MET A 87 -5.69 6.25 -6.67
N TRP A 88 -4.63 5.46 -6.93
CA TRP A 88 -4.27 5.12 -8.31
C TRP A 88 -5.36 4.34 -9.03
N ILE A 89 -5.96 3.34 -8.37
CA ILE A 89 -7.09 2.60 -8.91
C ILE A 89 -8.25 3.54 -9.26
N LYS A 90 -8.56 4.47 -8.35
CA LYS A 90 -9.62 5.46 -8.55
C LYS A 90 -9.32 6.36 -9.75
N PHE A 91 -8.10 6.88 -9.84
CA PHE A 91 -7.70 7.72 -10.98
C PHE A 91 -7.83 6.99 -12.31
N LEU A 92 -7.36 5.75 -12.37
CA LEU A 92 -7.41 4.94 -13.59
C LEU A 92 -8.82 4.47 -13.98
N LYS A 93 -9.73 4.35 -13.01
CA LYS A 93 -11.10 3.93 -13.26
C LYS A 93 -12.04 5.07 -13.61
N GLU A 94 -11.90 6.20 -12.93
CA GLU A 94 -12.91 7.24 -12.91
C GLU A 94 -12.54 8.47 -13.76
N TYR A 95 -11.25 8.69 -14.06
CA TYR A 95 -10.79 9.91 -14.72
C TYR A 95 -10.00 9.58 -15.97
N LYS A 96 -10.10 10.49 -16.96
CA LYS A 96 -9.17 10.52 -18.08
C LYS A 96 -7.85 11.17 -17.64
N ASP A 97 -6.77 10.93 -18.37
CA ASP A 97 -5.43 11.44 -18.02
C ASP A 97 -5.41 12.98 -17.87
N GLU A 98 -6.10 13.67 -18.77
CA GLU A 98 -6.21 15.14 -18.78
C GLU A 98 -7.00 15.71 -17.60
N ASP A 99 -7.83 14.88 -16.95
CA ASP A 99 -8.72 15.26 -15.85
C ASP A 99 -8.11 14.93 -14.47
N TRP A 100 -6.88 14.42 -14.43
CA TRP A 100 -6.24 14.08 -13.15
C TRP A 100 -5.94 15.34 -12.33
N ASP A 101 -6.47 15.39 -11.13
CA ASP A 101 -6.21 16.45 -10.16
C ASP A 101 -4.81 16.26 -9.54
N MET A 102 -3.85 17.06 -10.00
CA MET A 102 -2.46 17.00 -9.52
C MET A 102 -2.32 17.42 -8.07
N TRP A 103 -3.22 18.28 -7.56
CA TRP A 103 -3.20 18.67 -6.15
C TRP A 103 -3.64 17.53 -5.25
N LYS A 104 -4.70 16.82 -5.65
CA LYS A 104 -5.17 15.63 -4.96
C LYS A 104 -4.11 14.53 -4.98
N LEU A 105 -3.49 14.30 -6.12
CA LEU A 105 -2.40 13.34 -6.28
C LEU A 105 -1.24 13.65 -5.33
N TRP A 106 -0.78 14.91 -5.33
CA TRP A 106 0.29 15.33 -4.43
C TRP A 106 -0.09 15.17 -2.96
N HIS A 107 -1.29 15.55 -2.58
CA HIS A 107 -1.80 15.43 -1.22
C HIS A 107 -1.81 13.97 -0.75
N GLU A 108 -2.37 13.06 -1.53
CA GLU A 108 -2.43 11.63 -1.18
C GLU A 108 -1.03 10.99 -1.07
N LEU A 109 -0.11 11.38 -1.94
CA LEU A 109 1.25 10.86 -1.90
C LEU A 109 2.06 11.39 -0.70
N THR A 110 1.76 12.60 -0.22
CA THR A 110 2.55 13.26 0.84
C THR A 110 1.82 13.31 2.18
N SER A 111 0.56 12.88 2.24
CA SER A 111 -0.24 12.92 3.45
C SER A 111 0.05 11.72 4.36
N HIS A 112 1.02 11.88 5.23
CA HIS A 112 1.30 10.92 6.30
C HIS A 112 1.50 11.67 7.62
N ARG A 113 1.43 10.92 8.73
CA ARG A 113 1.59 11.51 10.06
C ARG A 113 3.04 11.95 10.28
N PRO A 114 3.27 13.11 10.92
CA PRO A 114 4.61 13.50 11.34
C PRO A 114 5.25 12.40 12.21
N HIS A 115 6.52 12.15 11.98
CA HIS A 115 7.32 11.16 12.73
C HIS A 115 6.95 9.68 12.52
N GLU A 116 5.95 9.38 11.70
CA GLU A 116 5.64 8.01 11.30
C GLU A 116 6.12 7.74 9.88
N LYS A 117 7.02 6.76 9.74
CA LYS A 117 7.59 6.38 8.44
C LYS A 117 6.64 5.46 7.67
N VAL A 118 6.56 5.69 6.36
CA VAL A 118 5.68 4.91 5.49
C VAL A 118 6.44 4.25 4.34
N ILE A 119 5.94 3.11 3.90
CA ILE A 119 6.37 2.45 2.66
C ILE A 119 5.27 2.66 1.63
N ALA A 120 5.60 3.42 0.59
CA ALA A 120 4.69 3.69 -0.52
C ALA A 120 4.66 2.54 -1.51
N TYR A 121 3.55 2.39 -2.21
CA TYR A 121 3.42 1.46 -3.32
C TYR A 121 2.25 1.85 -4.22
N ALA A 122 2.34 1.52 -5.49
CA ALA A 122 1.26 1.78 -6.43
C ALA A 122 0.27 0.60 -6.49
N GLU A 123 0.78 -0.62 -6.34
CA GLU A 123 -0.02 -1.84 -6.19
C GLU A 123 0.76 -2.92 -5.46
N SER A 124 0.06 -3.86 -4.85
CA SER A 124 0.57 -5.10 -4.28
C SER A 124 -0.25 -6.28 -4.80
N HIS A 125 -0.07 -7.46 -4.20
CA HIS A 125 -0.91 -8.62 -4.48
C HIS A 125 -2.40 -8.35 -4.17
N ASP A 126 -2.72 -7.50 -3.20
CA ASP A 126 -4.12 -7.19 -2.86
C ASP A 126 -4.84 -6.53 -4.03
N GLN A 127 -4.23 -5.53 -4.68
CA GLN A 127 -4.82 -4.86 -5.83
C GLN A 127 -4.80 -5.72 -7.08
N ALA A 128 -3.73 -6.48 -7.28
CA ALA A 128 -3.55 -7.28 -8.48
C ALA A 128 -4.39 -8.56 -8.49
N LEU A 129 -4.44 -9.28 -7.36
CA LEU A 129 -5.12 -10.57 -7.23
C LEU A 129 -6.55 -10.45 -6.69
N VAL A 130 -6.71 -9.72 -5.57
CA VAL A 130 -8.01 -9.55 -4.92
C VAL A 130 -8.80 -8.44 -5.61
N GLY A 131 -8.14 -7.39 -6.03
CA GLY A 131 -8.74 -6.26 -6.76
C GLY A 131 -8.97 -6.49 -8.25
N ASP A 132 -8.70 -7.74 -8.78
CA ASP A 132 -9.13 -8.17 -10.11
C ASP A 132 -8.20 -7.80 -11.29
N LYS A 133 -7.39 -6.72 -11.20
CA LYS A 133 -6.53 -6.27 -12.30
C LYS A 133 -5.29 -5.53 -11.82
N THR A 134 -4.17 -5.78 -12.47
CA THR A 134 -2.96 -4.96 -12.29
C THR A 134 -3.16 -3.55 -12.83
N ILE A 135 -2.32 -2.61 -12.40
CA ILE A 135 -2.29 -1.25 -12.98
C ILE A 135 -2.02 -1.33 -14.48
N MET A 136 -1.07 -2.16 -14.90
CA MET A 136 -0.75 -2.31 -16.32
C MET A 136 -1.92 -2.85 -17.13
N PHE A 137 -2.67 -3.82 -16.60
CA PHE A 137 -3.89 -4.30 -17.23
C PHE A 137 -4.95 -3.18 -17.33
N ARG A 138 -5.12 -2.36 -16.31
CA ARG A 138 -6.08 -1.23 -16.36
C ARG A 138 -5.70 -0.20 -17.42
N LEU A 139 -4.41 0.01 -17.65
CA LEU A 139 -3.90 0.94 -18.65
C LEU A 139 -4.01 0.42 -20.07
N CYS A 140 -3.81 -0.86 -20.30
CA CYS A 140 -3.70 -1.47 -21.62
C CYS A 140 -4.94 -2.26 -22.03
N ASP A 141 -5.75 -2.69 -21.06
CA ASP A 141 -6.94 -3.53 -21.26
C ASP A 141 -6.68 -4.71 -22.21
N LYS A 142 -7.61 -5.00 -23.11
CA LYS A 142 -7.50 -6.12 -24.06
C LYS A 142 -6.28 -6.07 -24.98
N GLU A 143 -5.71 -4.89 -25.20
CA GLU A 143 -4.52 -4.76 -26.07
C GLU A 143 -3.29 -5.49 -25.51
N MET A 144 -3.26 -5.75 -24.20
CA MET A 144 -2.20 -6.55 -23.57
C MET A 144 -2.08 -7.97 -24.14
N TYR A 145 -3.16 -8.53 -24.65
CA TYR A 145 -3.16 -9.89 -25.19
C TYR A 145 -2.54 -10.00 -26.59
N TRP A 146 -2.50 -8.88 -27.35
CA TRP A 146 -2.16 -8.93 -28.78
C TRP A 146 -1.03 -8.00 -29.18
N SER A 147 -0.75 -6.99 -28.38
CA SER A 147 0.06 -5.85 -28.80
C SER A 147 1.26 -5.56 -27.90
N MET A 148 1.62 -6.48 -26.99
CA MET A 148 2.75 -6.30 -26.04
C MET A 148 4.12 -6.64 -26.64
N GLU A 149 4.18 -7.07 -27.90
CA GLU A 149 5.46 -7.34 -28.56
C GLU A 149 6.25 -6.05 -28.80
N LYS A 150 7.57 -6.12 -28.57
CA LYS A 150 8.48 -4.95 -28.65
C LYS A 150 8.39 -4.15 -29.95
N ASN A 151 8.10 -4.82 -31.06
CA ASN A 151 8.06 -4.19 -32.39
C ASN A 151 6.64 -3.80 -32.84
N THR A 152 5.63 -4.06 -32.02
CA THR A 152 4.24 -3.68 -32.33
C THR A 152 4.03 -2.22 -32.00
N GLN A 153 3.56 -1.45 -32.97
CA GLN A 153 3.16 -0.05 -32.75
C GLN A 153 1.70 -0.01 -32.32
N ASN A 154 1.46 0.33 -31.06
CA ASN A 154 0.11 0.47 -30.52
C ASN A 154 0.07 1.62 -29.50
N TYR A 155 -0.66 2.66 -29.85
CA TYR A 155 -0.77 3.86 -29.02
C TYR A 155 -1.27 3.57 -27.58
N ILE A 156 -2.19 2.63 -27.41
CA ILE A 156 -2.72 2.27 -26.08
C ILE A 156 -1.62 1.65 -25.22
N ILE A 157 -0.83 0.76 -25.81
CA ILE A 157 0.32 0.12 -25.10
C ILE A 157 1.39 1.16 -24.78
N ASP A 158 1.77 2.00 -25.76
CA ASP A 158 2.81 3.02 -25.55
C ASP A 158 2.40 4.01 -24.46
N ARG A 159 1.15 4.47 -24.46
CA ARG A 159 0.57 5.30 -23.41
C ARG A 159 0.56 4.54 -22.08
N GLY A 160 0.09 3.30 -22.05
CA GLY A 160 0.03 2.48 -20.85
C GLY A 160 1.40 2.30 -20.19
N VAL A 161 2.42 2.00 -20.98
CA VAL A 161 3.81 1.87 -20.51
C VAL A 161 4.34 3.20 -19.97
N ALA A 162 4.07 4.31 -20.64
CA ALA A 162 4.49 5.64 -20.19
C ALA A 162 3.85 6.01 -18.85
N LEU A 163 2.53 5.83 -18.72
CA LEU A 163 1.81 6.10 -17.48
C LEU A 163 2.23 5.15 -16.35
N ASN A 164 2.44 3.86 -16.62
CA ASN A 164 2.92 2.93 -15.62
C ASN A 164 4.28 3.36 -15.04
N LYS A 165 5.22 3.78 -15.89
CA LYS A 165 6.52 4.33 -15.45
C LYS A 165 6.34 5.59 -14.60
N MET A 166 5.48 6.51 -15.03
CA MET A 166 5.21 7.75 -14.32
C MET A 166 4.58 7.49 -12.95
N ILE A 167 3.57 6.63 -12.87
CA ILE A 167 2.92 6.23 -11.62
C ILE A 167 3.94 5.68 -10.62
N ARG A 168 4.78 4.74 -11.07
CA ARG A 168 5.81 4.14 -10.22
C ARG A 168 6.85 5.15 -9.77
N PHE A 169 7.34 5.97 -10.69
CA PHE A 169 8.35 6.98 -10.39
C PHE A 169 7.85 8.01 -9.37
N ILE A 170 6.66 8.55 -9.56
CA ILE A 170 6.07 9.54 -8.66
C ILE A 170 5.79 8.92 -7.28
N THR A 171 5.22 7.71 -7.24
CA THR A 171 4.96 7.01 -5.99
C THR A 171 6.25 6.74 -5.20
N MET A 172 7.29 6.26 -5.88
CA MET A 172 8.59 5.98 -5.27
C MET A 172 9.27 7.25 -4.72
N THR A 173 9.10 8.37 -5.40
CA THR A 173 9.83 9.61 -5.06
C THR A 173 9.11 10.50 -4.05
N LEU A 174 7.79 10.41 -3.94
CA LEU A 174 6.99 11.29 -3.07
C LEU A 174 6.27 10.55 -1.96
N GLY A 175 6.07 9.24 -2.07
CA GLY A 175 5.11 8.53 -1.25
C GLY A 175 5.60 8.08 0.13
N GLY A 176 6.87 8.33 0.49
CA GLY A 176 7.40 7.95 1.80
C GLY A 176 8.89 7.59 1.79
N GLU A 177 9.34 6.95 2.86
CA GLU A 177 10.76 6.62 3.08
C GLU A 177 11.19 5.31 2.41
N GLY A 178 10.23 4.48 2.03
CA GLY A 178 10.47 3.22 1.33
C GLY A 178 9.46 2.98 0.21
N TYR A 179 9.80 2.07 -0.69
CA TYR A 179 8.96 1.68 -1.80
C TYR A 179 8.81 0.17 -1.90
N LEU A 180 7.57 -0.31 -1.91
CA LEU A 180 7.25 -1.71 -2.18
C LEU A 180 7.03 -1.91 -3.68
N ASN A 181 7.83 -2.76 -4.29
CA ASN A 181 7.64 -3.19 -5.67
C ASN A 181 7.03 -4.59 -5.69
N PHE A 182 5.84 -4.72 -6.24
CA PHE A 182 5.22 -6.03 -6.47
C PHE A 182 5.85 -6.70 -7.69
N MET A 183 6.04 -8.01 -7.62
CA MET A 183 6.69 -8.81 -8.67
C MET A 183 6.09 -8.56 -10.06
N GLY A 184 6.95 -8.27 -11.04
CA GLY A 184 6.56 -7.95 -12.40
C GLY A 184 6.35 -6.45 -12.66
N ASN A 185 6.19 -5.64 -11.62
CA ASN A 185 5.99 -4.19 -11.77
C ASN A 185 7.22 -3.49 -12.34
N GLU A 186 8.41 -3.98 -12.05
CA GLU A 186 9.70 -3.42 -12.49
C GLU A 186 9.87 -3.41 -14.02
N PHE A 187 9.20 -4.31 -14.73
CA PHE A 187 9.20 -4.34 -16.19
C PHE A 187 7.80 -4.18 -16.83
N GLY A 188 6.79 -3.86 -16.00
CA GLY A 188 5.44 -3.59 -16.49
C GLY A 188 4.69 -4.81 -16.98
N HIS A 189 4.85 -5.95 -16.30
CA HIS A 189 4.08 -7.15 -16.61
C HIS A 189 2.58 -6.87 -16.49
N PRO A 190 1.77 -7.20 -17.49
CA PRO A 190 0.34 -6.87 -17.47
C PRO A 190 -0.49 -7.79 -16.58
N GLU A 191 -0.03 -9.03 -16.36
CA GLU A 191 -0.69 -9.99 -15.49
C GLU A 191 0.00 -10.03 -14.13
N TRP A 192 -0.62 -10.71 -13.19
CA TRP A 192 -0.07 -10.96 -11.86
C TRP A 192 0.60 -12.33 -11.79
N ILE A 193 1.47 -12.50 -10.80
CA ILE A 193 2.00 -13.80 -10.41
C ILE A 193 1.08 -14.34 -9.31
N ASP A 194 0.44 -15.46 -9.57
CA ASP A 194 -0.52 -16.09 -8.65
C ASP A 194 0.19 -16.61 -7.38
N PHE A 195 -0.58 -16.73 -6.31
CA PHE A 195 -0.06 -17.37 -5.10
C PHE A 195 0.36 -18.81 -5.36
N PRO A 196 1.43 -19.30 -4.70
CA PRO A 196 1.79 -20.70 -4.76
C PRO A 196 0.61 -21.57 -4.32
N ARG A 197 0.26 -22.55 -5.14
CA ARG A 197 -0.78 -23.54 -4.87
C ARG A 197 -0.20 -24.94 -5.02
N GLU A 198 -0.78 -25.90 -4.30
CA GLU A 198 -0.41 -27.31 -4.49
C GLU A 198 -0.70 -27.73 -5.94
N GLY A 199 0.35 -28.17 -6.66
CA GLY A 199 0.25 -28.58 -8.07
C GLY A 199 0.55 -27.50 -9.12
N ASN A 200 1.01 -26.32 -8.73
CA ASN A 200 1.54 -25.29 -9.64
C ASN A 200 3.06 -25.22 -9.55
#